data_021c1ffcb8a4cd4d3e68f0ae84814bb2
#
_entry.id   021c1ffcb8a4cd4d3e68f0ae84814bb2
#
_cell.length_a   1.000
_cell.length_b   1.000
_cell.length_c   1.000
_cell.angle_alpha   90.00
_cell.angle_beta   90.00
_cell.angle_gamma   90.00
#
_symmetry.space_group_name_H-M   'P 1'
#
loop_
_entity.id
_entity.type
_entity.pdbx_description
1 polymer ?
#
loop_
_entity_poly.entity_id
_entity_poly.type
_entity_poly.pdbx_seq_one_letter_code
_entity_poly.pdbx_strand_id
1 'polypeptide(L)'
;DFGAGATIATTSSGRDLVIAGQKSGNVFAINPDNGELVWKTRVGRGSLSGGVHFGLAIADDRVFVPIADLLDGSDFPGERHPGLHALDIETGEILWRTPMQDRCDGRDFCVPGISVAATTTQDLVFAGGLDGWMRIYDAASGTVLWEYDTAVSFTDVSGIEGNGGAIGGGAAALVHGSTVYVSSGYGFAGMMPGNVLLAFELQ
;
A
#
# COMPACT_ATOMS: atom_id res chain seq x y z
N ASP A 1 -3.58 15.78 5.42
CA ASP A 1 -2.41 16.11 4.64
C ASP A 1 -2.17 15.11 3.50
N PHE A 2 -1.25 15.44 2.59
CA PHE A 2 -0.72 14.54 1.58
C PHE A 2 0.52 13.86 2.15
N GLY A 3 0.37 12.65 2.67
CA GLY A 3 1.48 11.85 3.19
C GLY A 3 2.24 11.12 2.06
N ALA A 4 1.54 10.82 0.97
CA ALA A 4 2.10 10.23 -0.23
C ALA A 4 2.69 11.29 -1.17
N GLY A 5 3.78 10.96 -1.84
CA GLY A 5 4.28 11.75 -2.97
C GLY A 5 3.28 11.76 -4.13
N ALA A 6 3.21 12.86 -4.87
CA ALA A 6 2.45 12.90 -6.12
C ALA A 6 3.22 12.17 -7.23
N THR A 7 2.48 11.53 -8.12
CA THR A 7 3.03 10.79 -9.27
C THR A 7 2.45 11.37 -10.56
N ILE A 8 3.31 11.59 -11.55
CA ILE A 8 2.86 11.95 -12.91
C ILE A 8 2.72 10.64 -13.71
N ALA A 9 1.61 10.52 -14.41
CA ALA A 9 1.34 9.42 -15.32
C ALA A 9 0.71 9.91 -16.60
N THR A 10 1.07 9.27 -17.72
CA THR A 10 0.43 9.49 -19.02
C THR A 10 -0.59 8.37 -19.24
N THR A 11 -1.84 8.72 -19.48
CA THR A 11 -2.92 7.77 -19.74
C THR A 11 -2.81 7.19 -21.15
N SER A 12 -3.56 6.13 -21.44
CA SER A 12 -3.62 5.53 -22.77
C SER A 12 -4.16 6.50 -23.85
N SER A 13 -4.95 7.50 -23.44
CA SER A 13 -5.39 8.59 -24.33
C SER A 13 -4.31 9.64 -24.62
N GLY A 14 -3.13 9.54 -24.00
CA GLY A 14 -2.01 10.47 -24.14
C GLY A 14 -2.13 11.72 -23.27
N ARG A 15 -3.00 11.72 -22.26
CA ARG A 15 -3.16 12.83 -21.33
C ARG A 15 -2.27 12.63 -20.10
N ASP A 16 -1.52 13.67 -19.73
CA ASP A 16 -0.77 13.67 -18.48
C ASP A 16 -1.67 14.03 -17.29
N LEU A 17 -1.50 13.33 -16.19
CA LEU A 17 -2.18 13.55 -14.92
C LEU A 17 -1.19 13.53 -13.76
N VAL A 18 -1.38 14.43 -12.81
CA VAL A 18 -0.76 14.35 -11.48
C VAL A 18 -1.73 13.63 -10.55
N ILE A 19 -1.34 12.46 -10.07
CA ILE A 19 -2.13 11.66 -9.16
C ILE A 19 -1.57 11.84 -7.74
N ALA A 20 -2.43 12.16 -6.78
CA ALA A 20 -2.04 12.39 -5.40
C ALA A 20 -3.01 11.74 -4.41
N GLY A 21 -2.48 10.97 -3.48
CA GLY A 21 -3.23 10.35 -2.39
C GLY A 21 -3.13 11.15 -1.10
N GLN A 22 -4.23 11.21 -0.35
CA GLN A 22 -4.33 11.98 0.88
C GLN A 22 -4.72 11.10 2.08
N LYS A 23 -4.22 11.43 3.27
CA LYS A 23 -4.56 10.72 4.51
C LYS A 23 -6.06 10.72 4.84
N SER A 24 -6.84 11.61 4.25
CA SER A 24 -8.31 11.60 4.32
C SER A 24 -8.98 10.46 3.56
N GLY A 25 -8.21 9.58 2.91
CA GLY A 25 -8.73 8.52 2.05
C GLY A 25 -9.19 8.99 0.66
N ASN A 26 -8.89 10.24 0.29
CA ASN A 26 -9.18 10.74 -1.05
C ASN A 26 -7.95 10.59 -1.96
N VAL A 27 -8.22 10.31 -3.23
CA VAL A 27 -7.26 10.36 -4.33
C VAL A 27 -7.72 11.41 -5.32
N PHE A 28 -6.78 12.17 -5.87
CA PHE A 28 -7.03 13.27 -6.78
C PHE A 28 -6.24 13.06 -8.06
N ALA A 29 -6.85 13.37 -9.19
CA ALA A 29 -6.16 13.57 -10.45
C ALA A 29 -6.28 15.05 -10.87
N ILE A 30 -5.15 15.62 -11.23
CA ILE A 30 -5.02 17.04 -11.53
C ILE A 30 -4.35 17.16 -12.91
N ASN A 31 -4.84 18.08 -13.73
CA ASN A 31 -4.20 18.44 -14.97
C ASN A 31 -2.89 19.22 -14.67
N PRO A 32 -1.71 18.72 -15.07
CA PRO A 32 -0.43 19.39 -14.76
C PRO A 32 -0.26 20.76 -15.42
N ASP A 33 -0.93 21.02 -16.54
CA ASP A 33 -0.74 22.26 -17.31
C ASP A 33 -1.41 23.48 -16.67
N ASN A 34 -2.56 23.26 -16.02
CA ASN A 34 -3.39 24.35 -15.50
C ASN A 34 -3.83 24.18 -14.03
N GLY A 35 -3.53 23.05 -13.41
CA GLY A 35 -3.89 22.73 -12.02
C GLY A 35 -5.38 22.41 -11.80
N GLU A 36 -6.16 22.22 -12.86
CA GLU A 36 -7.57 21.87 -12.73
C GLU A 36 -7.76 20.44 -12.21
N LEU A 37 -8.74 20.27 -11.32
CA LEU A 37 -9.15 18.97 -10.83
C LEU A 37 -9.86 18.20 -11.95
N VAL A 38 -9.30 17.05 -12.35
CA VAL A 38 -9.90 16.14 -13.33
C VAL A 38 -10.93 15.24 -12.64
N TRP A 39 -10.51 14.54 -11.58
CA TRP A 39 -11.40 13.77 -10.73
C TRP A 39 -10.89 13.70 -9.29
N LYS A 40 -11.81 13.36 -8.39
CA LYS A 40 -11.55 13.09 -6.98
C LYS A 40 -12.36 11.88 -6.55
N THR A 41 -11.73 10.88 -5.98
CA THR A 41 -12.39 9.68 -5.49
C THR A 41 -12.07 9.43 -4.02
N ARG A 42 -13.10 9.16 -3.22
CA ARG A 42 -12.93 8.71 -1.85
C ARG A 42 -12.83 7.19 -1.82
N VAL A 43 -11.67 6.68 -1.40
CA VAL A 43 -11.36 5.25 -1.37
C VAL A 43 -11.54 4.67 0.03
N GLY A 44 -11.19 5.44 1.06
CA GLY A 44 -11.29 5.06 2.46
C GLY A 44 -11.86 6.16 3.35
N ARG A 45 -11.99 5.88 4.65
CA ARG A 45 -12.43 6.86 5.65
C ARG A 45 -11.36 7.90 5.93
N GLY A 46 -10.13 7.46 5.99
CA GLY A 46 -8.99 8.21 6.46
C GLY A 46 -8.68 7.97 7.94
N SER A 47 -7.46 8.32 8.33
CA SER A 47 -6.96 8.25 9.71
C SER A 47 -5.72 9.14 9.85
N LEU A 48 -5.21 9.34 11.08
CA LEU A 48 -3.95 10.07 11.32
C LEU A 48 -2.76 9.38 10.64
N SER A 49 -2.76 8.05 10.64
CA SER A 49 -1.75 7.22 9.98
C SER A 49 -2.13 6.84 8.53
N GLY A 50 -3.12 7.55 7.97
CA GLY A 50 -3.55 7.46 6.59
C GLY A 50 -4.88 6.71 6.41
N GLY A 51 -5.66 7.15 5.49
CA GLY A 51 -6.08 6.65 4.21
C GLY A 51 -4.90 6.28 3.32
N VAL A 52 -4.53 7.10 2.37
CA VAL A 52 -3.30 6.93 1.60
C VAL A 52 -2.16 7.60 2.36
N HIS A 53 -1.12 6.83 2.74
CA HIS A 53 -0.10 7.37 3.63
C HIS A 53 1.25 7.60 2.92
N PHE A 54 1.94 6.55 2.48
CA PHE A 54 3.30 6.70 1.98
C PHE A 54 3.44 6.64 0.46
N GLY A 55 2.45 6.14 -0.27
CA GLY A 55 2.51 6.12 -1.72
C GLY A 55 1.43 5.27 -2.35
N LEU A 56 1.26 5.47 -3.63
CA LEU A 56 0.43 4.68 -4.53
C LEU A 56 1.30 4.23 -5.71
N ALA A 57 0.83 3.26 -6.48
CA ALA A 57 1.51 2.80 -7.69
C ALA A 57 0.60 2.97 -8.90
N ILE A 58 1.19 3.12 -10.08
CA ILE A 58 0.47 3.26 -11.34
C ILE A 58 1.10 2.31 -12.35
N ALA A 59 0.26 1.51 -13.00
CA ALA A 59 0.64 0.73 -14.17
C ALA A 59 -0.55 0.67 -15.15
N ASP A 60 -0.23 0.78 -16.42
CA ASP A 60 -1.23 0.91 -17.48
C ASP A 60 -2.23 2.04 -17.14
N ASP A 61 -3.51 1.78 -17.27
CA ASP A 61 -4.57 2.75 -16.93
C ASP A 61 -5.12 2.54 -15.51
N ARG A 62 -4.33 2.02 -14.54
CA ARG A 62 -4.74 1.76 -13.15
C ARG A 62 -3.89 2.48 -12.14
N VAL A 63 -4.57 3.02 -11.12
CA VAL A 63 -3.96 3.58 -9.91
C VAL A 63 -4.21 2.62 -8.76
N PHE A 64 -3.16 2.04 -8.20
CA PHE A 64 -3.22 1.12 -7.05
C PHE A 64 -3.05 1.90 -5.75
N VAL A 65 -4.07 1.86 -4.92
CA VAL A 65 -4.22 2.72 -3.75
C VAL A 65 -4.23 1.86 -2.48
N PRO A 66 -3.12 1.84 -1.72
CA PRO A 66 -3.10 1.22 -0.40
C PRO A 66 -3.84 2.12 0.60
N ILE A 67 -4.70 1.51 1.42
CA ILE A 67 -5.49 2.19 2.45
C ILE A 67 -5.20 1.56 3.82
N ALA A 68 -4.83 2.41 4.78
CA ALA A 68 -4.62 1.99 6.16
C ALA A 68 -5.90 2.10 7.01
N ASP A 69 -6.57 3.22 6.99
CA ASP A 69 -7.84 3.48 7.70
C ASP A 69 -7.85 2.96 9.16
N LEU A 70 -6.82 3.29 9.92
CA LEU A 70 -6.62 2.75 11.26
C LEU A 70 -7.68 3.22 12.26
N LEU A 71 -7.90 2.42 13.31
CA LEU A 71 -8.64 2.82 14.52
C LEU A 71 -7.67 3.56 15.45
N ASP A 72 -7.38 4.81 15.17
CA ASP A 72 -6.44 5.65 15.90
C ASP A 72 -7.12 6.72 16.79
N GLY A 73 -8.41 6.54 17.05
CA GLY A 73 -9.23 7.49 17.80
C GLY A 73 -9.72 8.68 16.98
N SER A 74 -9.40 8.74 15.69
CA SER A 74 -9.93 9.79 14.80
C SER A 74 -11.41 9.59 14.54
N ASP A 75 -12.19 10.67 14.68
CA ASP A 75 -13.62 10.70 14.36
C ASP A 75 -13.83 11.22 12.91
N PHE A 76 -13.26 10.51 11.94
CA PHE A 76 -13.49 10.82 10.54
C PHE A 76 -14.77 10.15 10.04
N PRO A 77 -15.62 10.86 9.27
CA PRO A 77 -16.87 10.31 8.77
C PRO A 77 -16.63 9.27 7.66
N GLY A 78 -17.44 8.22 7.64
CA GLY A 78 -17.45 7.18 6.61
C GLY A 78 -16.98 5.82 7.10
N GLU A 79 -17.11 4.83 6.24
CA GLU A 79 -16.67 3.46 6.50
C GLU A 79 -15.18 3.30 6.26
N ARG A 80 -14.56 2.44 7.05
CA ARG A 80 -13.17 2.03 6.89
C ARG A 80 -13.08 0.99 5.78
N HIS A 81 -12.09 1.16 4.91
CA HIS A 81 -11.81 0.22 3.83
C HIS A 81 -10.31 -0.15 3.77
N PRO A 82 -9.71 -0.64 4.90
CA PRO A 82 -8.31 -1.03 4.87
C PRO A 82 -8.07 -2.12 3.83
N GLY A 83 -7.04 -1.94 3.03
CA GLY A 83 -6.73 -2.88 1.96
C GLY A 83 -6.10 -2.23 0.74
N LEU A 84 -6.05 -2.98 -0.35
CA LEU A 84 -5.59 -2.50 -1.65
C LEU A 84 -6.78 -2.30 -2.59
N HIS A 85 -6.77 -1.19 -3.31
CA HIS A 85 -7.83 -0.81 -4.24
C HIS A 85 -7.24 -0.38 -5.57
N ALA A 86 -7.94 -0.58 -6.68
CA ALA A 86 -7.58 -0.02 -7.97
C ALA A 86 -8.63 0.96 -8.47
N LEU A 87 -8.15 2.06 -9.02
CA LEU A 87 -8.96 3.05 -9.70
C LEU A 87 -8.58 3.09 -11.19
N ASP A 88 -9.55 3.38 -12.02
CA ASP A 88 -9.31 3.78 -13.40
C ASP A 88 -8.63 5.16 -13.42
N ILE A 89 -7.53 5.29 -14.14
CA ILE A 89 -6.72 6.51 -14.13
C ILE A 89 -7.42 7.70 -14.82
N GLU A 90 -8.25 7.44 -15.83
CA GLU A 90 -8.96 8.48 -16.58
C GLU A 90 -10.16 9.06 -15.84
N THR A 91 -10.89 8.20 -15.13
CA THR A 91 -12.19 8.53 -14.53
C THR A 91 -12.18 8.60 -13.01
N GLY A 92 -11.21 7.93 -12.37
CA GLY A 92 -11.18 7.73 -10.92
C GLY A 92 -12.21 6.72 -10.41
N GLU A 93 -12.88 5.96 -11.30
CA GLU A 93 -13.78 4.89 -10.89
C GLU A 93 -13.02 3.79 -10.17
N ILE A 94 -13.64 3.23 -9.12
CA ILE A 94 -13.07 2.10 -8.41
C ILE A 94 -13.33 0.83 -9.22
N LEU A 95 -12.26 0.24 -9.75
CA LEU A 95 -12.32 -0.97 -10.56
C LEU A 95 -12.48 -2.21 -9.68
N TRP A 96 -11.73 -2.27 -8.58
CA TRP A 96 -11.84 -3.34 -7.60
C TRP A 96 -11.38 -2.90 -6.21
N ARG A 97 -11.79 -3.66 -5.20
CA ARG A 97 -11.39 -3.51 -3.80
C ARG A 97 -10.99 -4.87 -3.25
N THR A 98 -9.83 -4.97 -2.63
CA THR A 98 -9.42 -6.16 -1.88
C THR A 98 -9.25 -5.77 -0.41
N PRO A 99 -10.31 -5.98 0.40
CA PRO A 99 -10.27 -5.65 1.81
C PRO A 99 -9.25 -6.54 2.54
N MET A 100 -8.53 -5.96 3.51
CA MET A 100 -7.73 -6.75 4.42
C MET A 100 -8.61 -7.48 5.42
N GLN A 101 -8.32 -8.77 5.58
CA GLN A 101 -8.83 -9.55 6.70
C GLN A 101 -7.96 -9.28 7.93
N ASP A 102 -8.55 -9.32 9.11
CA ASP A 102 -7.80 -9.30 10.36
C ASP A 102 -7.08 -10.64 10.55
N ARG A 103 -5.76 -10.63 10.47
CA ARG A 103 -4.87 -11.77 10.68
C ARG A 103 -3.89 -11.53 11.83
N CYS A 104 -4.25 -10.66 12.74
CA CYS A 104 -3.39 -10.33 13.85
C CYS A 104 -3.28 -11.46 14.88
N ASP A 105 -4.29 -12.30 15.02
CA ASP A 105 -4.31 -13.47 15.91
C ASP A 105 -3.87 -13.12 17.35
N GLY A 106 -4.26 -11.92 17.83
CA GLY A 106 -3.93 -11.44 19.16
C GLY A 106 -2.49 -10.92 19.32
N ARG A 107 -1.72 -10.75 18.26
CA ARG A 107 -0.38 -10.14 18.32
C ARG A 107 -0.47 -8.69 18.75
N ASP A 108 0.37 -8.31 19.70
CA ASP A 108 0.51 -6.93 20.16
C ASP A 108 0.98 -6.01 19.00
N PHE A 109 0.45 -4.79 18.96
CA PHE A 109 0.81 -3.78 17.96
C PHE A 109 0.48 -4.14 16.50
N CYS A 110 -0.25 -5.22 16.28
CA CYS A 110 -0.73 -5.64 14.96
C CYS A 110 -2.05 -4.96 14.63
N VAL A 111 -2.17 -4.43 13.43
CA VAL A 111 -3.41 -3.84 12.93
C VAL A 111 -3.59 -4.14 11.45
N PRO A 112 -4.80 -4.48 10.99
CA PRO A 112 -5.06 -4.62 9.57
C PRO A 112 -5.07 -3.23 8.91
N GLY A 113 -4.22 -3.04 7.91
CA GLY A 113 -4.11 -1.80 7.15
C GLY A 113 -2.87 -1.78 6.29
N ILE A 114 -2.92 -1.15 5.13
CA ILE A 114 -1.77 -0.97 4.24
C ILE A 114 -1.36 0.50 4.31
N SER A 115 -0.27 0.76 5.04
CA SER A 115 0.32 2.10 5.18
C SER A 115 1.53 2.29 4.27
N VAL A 116 2.22 1.22 3.89
CA VAL A 116 3.39 1.24 3.00
C VAL A 116 2.99 1.67 1.60
N ALA A 117 3.92 2.27 0.87
CA ALA A 117 3.73 2.53 -0.56
C ALA A 117 3.60 1.19 -1.33
N ALA A 118 2.70 1.14 -2.29
CA ALA A 118 2.59 0.01 -3.21
C ALA A 118 3.71 0.05 -4.26
N THR A 119 4.11 -1.13 -4.74
CA THR A 119 4.97 -1.30 -5.92
C THR A 119 4.20 -2.12 -6.95
N THR A 120 4.36 -1.80 -8.21
CA THR A 120 3.74 -2.57 -9.30
C THR A 120 4.73 -2.94 -10.39
N THR A 121 4.49 -4.09 -11.00
CA THR A 121 4.95 -4.46 -12.32
C THR A 121 3.76 -4.42 -13.27
N GLN A 122 3.90 -4.87 -14.51
CA GLN A 122 2.79 -4.84 -15.49
C GLN A 122 1.53 -5.58 -14.97
N ASP A 123 1.70 -6.78 -14.41
CA ASP A 123 0.58 -7.67 -14.06
C ASP A 123 0.40 -7.87 -12.55
N LEU A 124 1.35 -7.40 -11.72
CA LEU A 124 1.38 -7.67 -10.29
C LEU A 124 1.47 -6.39 -9.48
N VAL A 125 0.84 -6.41 -8.31
CA VAL A 125 0.99 -5.36 -7.29
C VAL A 125 1.51 -5.97 -6.00
N PHE A 126 2.51 -5.32 -5.41
CA PHE A 126 3.19 -5.73 -4.20
C PHE A 126 2.83 -4.76 -3.08
N ALA A 127 2.24 -5.25 -2.01
CA ALA A 127 1.94 -4.43 -0.84
C ALA A 127 2.02 -5.26 0.45
N GLY A 128 2.76 -4.75 1.40
CA GLY A 128 2.82 -5.29 2.75
C GLY A 128 1.80 -4.63 3.67
N GLY A 129 1.43 -5.30 4.74
CA GLY A 129 0.49 -4.79 5.72
C GLY A 129 1.13 -4.47 7.06
N LEU A 130 0.45 -3.63 7.85
CA LEU A 130 0.80 -3.39 9.24
C LEU A 130 0.52 -4.62 10.12
N ASP A 131 -0.17 -5.62 9.57
CA ASP A 131 -0.34 -6.97 10.12
C ASP A 131 0.90 -7.86 9.95
N GLY A 132 1.93 -7.38 9.27
CA GLY A 132 3.17 -8.10 9.00
C GLY A 132 3.10 -9.07 7.81
N TRP A 133 1.99 -9.11 7.09
CA TRP A 133 1.87 -9.95 5.90
C TRP A 133 2.30 -9.21 4.64
N MET A 134 3.23 -9.79 3.89
CA MET A 134 3.55 -9.38 2.53
C MET A 134 2.60 -10.07 1.56
N ARG A 135 2.04 -9.32 0.60
CA ARG A 135 1.07 -9.84 -0.38
C ARG A 135 1.43 -9.42 -1.79
N ILE A 136 1.15 -10.31 -2.73
CA ILE A 136 1.23 -10.07 -4.17
C ILE A 136 -0.18 -10.25 -4.73
N TYR A 137 -0.64 -9.24 -5.46
CA TYR A 137 -1.97 -9.18 -6.03
C TYR A 137 -1.90 -9.22 -7.55
N ASP A 138 -2.89 -9.85 -8.18
CA ASP A 138 -3.17 -9.67 -9.60
C ASP A 138 -3.63 -8.23 -9.87
N ALA A 139 -2.95 -7.53 -10.76
CA ALA A 139 -3.23 -6.11 -11.04
C ALA A 139 -4.60 -5.88 -11.70
N ALA A 140 -5.11 -6.87 -12.45
CA ALA A 140 -6.38 -6.73 -13.14
C ALA A 140 -7.59 -6.95 -12.23
N SER A 141 -7.51 -7.90 -11.29
CA SER A 141 -8.64 -8.35 -10.48
C SER A 141 -8.53 -8.02 -8.99
N GLY A 142 -7.32 -7.69 -8.49
CA GLY A 142 -7.06 -7.54 -7.07
C GLY A 142 -7.00 -8.86 -6.28
N THR A 143 -7.04 -10.00 -6.97
CA THR A 143 -6.93 -11.31 -6.32
C THR A 143 -5.56 -11.46 -5.67
N VAL A 144 -5.52 -11.89 -4.40
CA VAL A 144 -4.26 -12.23 -3.73
C VAL A 144 -3.72 -13.53 -4.33
N LEU A 145 -2.58 -13.44 -5.00
CA LEU A 145 -1.91 -14.57 -5.63
C LEU A 145 -0.94 -15.27 -4.70
N TRP A 146 -0.32 -14.51 -3.82
CA TRP A 146 0.65 -14.99 -2.84
C TRP A 146 0.65 -14.11 -1.61
N GLU A 147 0.89 -14.71 -0.44
CA GLU A 147 1.05 -14.01 0.81
C GLU A 147 2.02 -14.75 1.73
N TYR A 148 2.73 -14.00 2.57
CA TYR A 148 3.70 -14.54 3.52
C TYR A 148 3.69 -13.73 4.81
N ASP A 149 3.61 -14.43 5.96
CA ASP A 149 3.74 -13.82 7.27
C ASP A 149 5.21 -13.51 7.57
N THR A 150 5.55 -12.23 7.56
CA THR A 150 6.90 -11.78 7.86
C THR A 150 7.11 -11.45 9.34
N ALA A 151 6.04 -11.41 10.16
CA ALA A 151 6.10 -11.09 11.59
C ALA A 151 6.47 -12.33 12.43
N VAL A 152 7.57 -12.99 12.04
CA VAL A 152 8.15 -14.17 12.69
C VAL A 152 9.65 -13.98 12.90
N SER A 153 10.27 -14.92 13.64
CA SER A 153 11.72 -14.92 13.83
C SER A 153 12.42 -15.48 12.62
N PHE A 154 13.58 -14.91 12.31
CA PHE A 154 14.46 -15.32 11.22
C PHE A 154 15.89 -15.45 11.73
N THR A 155 16.64 -16.34 11.10
CA THR A 155 18.11 -16.37 11.20
C THR A 155 18.68 -15.88 9.88
N ASP A 156 19.50 -14.85 9.91
CA ASP A 156 20.09 -14.28 8.70
C ASP A 156 21.18 -15.19 8.10
N VAL A 157 21.71 -14.79 6.94
CA VAL A 157 22.77 -15.53 6.23
C VAL A 157 24.10 -15.63 7.01
N SER A 158 24.26 -14.83 8.07
CA SER A 158 25.43 -14.83 8.97
C SER A 158 25.17 -15.60 10.26
N GLY A 159 23.97 -16.16 10.46
CA GLY A 159 23.58 -16.87 11.67
C GLY A 159 23.08 -15.96 12.79
N ILE A 160 22.76 -14.70 12.50
CA ILE A 160 22.24 -13.74 13.50
C ILE A 160 20.73 -13.81 13.53
N GLU A 161 20.16 -13.88 14.75
CA GLU A 161 18.72 -13.88 14.98
C GLU A 161 18.13 -12.47 14.78
N GLY A 162 17.01 -12.40 14.09
CA GLY A 162 16.21 -11.20 13.87
C GLY A 162 14.71 -11.50 13.88
N ASN A 163 13.90 -10.46 14.00
CA ASN A 163 12.45 -10.60 13.98
C ASN A 163 11.85 -9.67 12.93
N GLY A 164 10.91 -10.19 12.17
CA GLY A 164 10.05 -9.36 11.37
C GLY A 164 8.93 -8.73 12.19
N GLY A 165 8.18 -7.83 11.58
CA GLY A 165 7.09 -7.09 12.20
C GLY A 165 6.19 -6.45 11.16
N ALA A 166 5.62 -5.29 11.45
CA ALA A 166 4.79 -4.57 10.51
C ALA A 166 5.58 -4.17 9.26
N ILE A 167 4.91 -4.17 8.11
CA ILE A 167 5.45 -3.62 6.86
C ILE A 167 4.80 -2.26 6.65
N GLY A 168 5.59 -1.19 6.76
CA GLY A 168 5.10 0.19 6.72
C GLY A 168 6.16 1.17 6.26
N GLY A 169 5.80 2.45 6.20
CA GLY A 169 6.72 3.50 5.80
C GLY A 169 6.86 3.67 4.28
N GLY A 170 7.80 4.51 3.88
CA GLY A 170 8.07 4.81 2.47
C GLY A 170 8.85 3.73 1.72
N ALA A 171 9.37 2.72 2.43
CA ALA A 171 10.12 1.63 1.84
C ALA A 171 9.17 0.58 1.24
N ALA A 172 8.67 0.86 0.05
CA ALA A 172 7.91 -0.11 -0.74
C ALA A 172 8.74 -1.38 -1.04
N ALA A 173 8.07 -2.45 -1.41
CA ALA A 173 8.77 -3.64 -1.91
C ALA A 173 9.60 -3.28 -3.14
N LEU A 174 10.86 -3.72 -3.18
CA LEU A 174 11.73 -3.55 -4.33
C LEU A 174 11.72 -4.83 -5.16
N VAL A 175 11.35 -4.72 -6.43
CA VAL A 175 11.39 -5.84 -7.37
C VAL A 175 12.59 -5.70 -8.29
N HIS A 176 13.43 -6.72 -8.34
CA HIS A 176 14.59 -6.77 -9.25
C HIS A 176 14.75 -8.18 -9.81
N GLY A 177 14.57 -8.33 -11.11
CA GLY A 177 14.54 -9.63 -11.77
C GLY A 177 13.45 -10.53 -11.18
N SER A 178 13.84 -11.71 -10.69
CA SER A 178 12.96 -12.68 -10.01
C SER A 178 12.90 -12.50 -8.49
N THR A 179 13.51 -11.44 -7.94
CA THR A 179 13.62 -11.26 -6.49
C THR A 179 12.81 -10.05 -6.01
N VAL A 180 12.10 -10.25 -4.91
CA VAL A 180 11.36 -9.19 -4.19
C VAL A 180 12.03 -8.97 -2.83
N TYR A 181 12.46 -7.75 -2.57
CA TYR A 181 13.06 -7.34 -1.29
C TYR A 181 12.02 -6.58 -0.46
N VAL A 182 11.90 -6.96 0.82
CA VAL A 182 10.90 -6.41 1.73
C VAL A 182 11.55 -6.10 3.08
N SER A 183 11.42 -4.86 3.54
CA SER A 183 11.77 -4.49 4.92
C SER A 183 10.60 -4.83 5.84
N SER A 184 10.84 -5.64 6.88
CA SER A 184 9.83 -6.02 7.86
C SER A 184 10.28 -5.63 9.27
N GLY A 185 9.45 -4.83 9.95
CA GLY A 185 9.74 -4.32 11.28
C GLY A 185 9.53 -2.81 11.44
N TYR A 186 8.45 -2.28 10.90
CA TYR A 186 8.07 -0.87 11.03
C TYR A 186 7.47 -0.56 12.41
N GLY A 187 8.35 -0.36 13.42
CA GLY A 187 7.97 -0.10 14.82
C GLY A 187 7.55 1.34 15.14
N PHE A 188 7.31 2.19 14.14
CA PHE A 188 6.89 3.58 14.36
C PHE A 188 5.40 3.66 14.77
N ALA A 189 5.07 4.64 15.64
CA ALA A 189 3.69 4.93 16.09
C ALA A 189 2.95 3.72 16.68
N GLY A 190 3.66 2.83 17.37
CA GLY A 190 3.05 1.67 18.05
C GLY A 190 2.70 0.51 17.11
N MET A 191 3.36 0.40 15.96
CA MET A 191 3.26 -0.78 15.09
C MET A 191 4.27 -1.86 15.51
N MET A 192 4.10 -3.08 15.02
CA MET A 192 4.97 -4.23 15.36
C MET A 192 6.42 -3.94 14.95
N PRO A 193 7.36 -3.88 15.92
CA PRO A 193 8.76 -3.67 15.62
C PRO A 193 9.40 -4.92 15.00
N GLY A 194 10.53 -4.73 14.33
CA GLY A 194 11.36 -5.77 13.77
C GLY A 194 12.60 -5.17 13.12
N ASN A 195 13.45 -6.00 12.55
CA ASN A 195 14.77 -5.58 12.06
C ASN A 195 15.28 -6.43 10.89
N VAL A 196 14.40 -6.97 10.05
CA VAL A 196 14.82 -7.85 8.96
C VAL A 196 14.58 -7.21 7.59
N LEU A 197 15.51 -7.48 6.67
CA LEU A 197 15.34 -7.32 5.24
C LEU A 197 15.23 -8.71 4.63
N LEU A 198 14.11 -9.01 4.02
CA LEU A 198 13.81 -10.30 3.41
C LEU A 198 13.98 -10.23 1.90
N ALA A 199 14.45 -11.31 1.30
CA ALA A 199 14.51 -11.51 -0.14
C ALA A 199 13.70 -12.76 -0.49
N PHE A 200 12.69 -12.61 -1.33
CA PHE A 200 11.89 -13.70 -1.86
C PHE A 200 12.26 -13.91 -3.32
N GLU A 201 12.65 -15.11 -3.68
CA GLU A 201 13.02 -15.46 -5.05
C GLU A 201 11.97 -16.38 -5.67
N LEU A 202 11.54 -16.06 -6.87
CA LEU A 202 10.66 -16.92 -7.67
C LEU A 202 11.47 -18.12 -8.15
N GLN A 203 11.02 -19.33 -7.83
CA GLN A 203 11.60 -20.60 -8.26
C GLN A 203 10.89 -21.16 -9.49
#